data_e6208eab55d0999b6607c554d2c17047
#
_entry.id   e6208eab55d0999b6607c554d2c17047
#
_cell.length_a   1.000
_cell.length_b   1.000
_cell.length_c   1.000
_cell.angle_alpha   90.00
_cell.angle_beta   90.00
_cell.angle_gamma   90.00
#
_symmetry.space_group_name_H-M   'P 1'
#
loop_
_entity.id
_entity.type
_entity.pdbx_description
1 polymer ?
#
loop_
_entity_poly.entity_id
_entity_poly.type
_entity_poly.pdbx_seq_one_letter_code
_entity_poly.pdbx_strand_id
1 'polypeptide(L)'
;MPGQFAGALRPDYVLPFKLSREDAINALRRHYKNKPFLPRAFSAQNQIEKIQGVYVPFWMFDGEAEGHTRYDATRSRVFRTGDWEVTKTDHFEICRDGSMPFEKVPVDASSRMPDAHMDSIEPYDYAELKPFSSAYLPGFLADKYDVPVADCESRADERCRKTVLDALGRTVSGYDTCIPRAQDVRLRRGKVHYALLPAPLHL
;
A
#
# COMPACT_ATOMS: atom_id res chain seq x y z
N MET A 1 -8.48 29.04 5.36
CA MET A 1 -9.27 28.81 6.58
C MET A 1 -8.34 28.31 7.70
N PRO A 2 -7.97 29.12 8.69
CA PRO A 2 -7.00 28.73 9.72
C PRO A 2 -7.51 27.75 10.78
N GLY A 3 -8.75 27.29 10.70
CA GLY A 3 -9.39 26.49 11.76
C GLY A 3 -9.45 24.97 11.53
N GLN A 4 -9.03 24.47 10.37
CA GLN A 4 -9.28 23.06 9.98
C GLN A 4 -8.48 22.05 10.81
N PHE A 5 -7.36 22.44 11.39
CA PHE A 5 -6.51 21.61 12.27
C PHE A 5 -6.43 22.12 13.72
N ALA A 6 -7.33 23.00 14.15
CA ALA A 6 -7.34 23.46 15.54
C ALA A 6 -7.56 22.27 16.48
N GLY A 7 -6.59 22.02 17.37
CA GLY A 7 -6.61 20.92 18.34
C GLY A 7 -6.19 19.54 17.79
N ALA A 8 -5.76 19.42 16.51
CA ALA A 8 -5.20 18.19 15.96
C ALA A 8 -3.67 18.34 15.75
N LEU A 9 -2.97 17.21 15.73
CA LEU A 9 -1.56 17.18 15.35
C LEU A 9 -1.39 17.74 13.94
N ARG A 10 -0.39 18.60 13.75
CA ARG A 10 -0.05 19.11 12.41
C ARG A 10 0.62 18.01 11.59
N PRO A 11 0.24 17.80 10.33
CA PRO A 11 0.94 16.88 9.46
C PRO A 11 2.43 17.25 9.29
N ASP A 12 3.28 16.23 9.17
CA ASP A 12 4.69 16.38 8.81
C ASP A 12 4.83 16.54 7.29
N TYR A 13 4.05 15.75 6.55
CA TYR A 13 4.12 15.68 5.09
C TYR A 13 2.76 15.82 4.42
N VAL A 14 2.82 16.19 3.15
CA VAL A 14 1.70 16.16 2.22
C VAL A 14 2.18 15.63 0.88
N LEU A 15 1.37 14.81 0.25
CA LEU A 15 1.55 14.44 -1.16
C LEU A 15 0.61 15.32 -1.99
N PRO A 16 1.12 16.31 -2.76
CA PRO A 16 0.27 17.22 -3.50
C PRO A 16 -0.56 16.50 -4.58
N PHE A 17 -1.79 16.95 -4.80
CA PHE A 17 -2.56 16.53 -5.98
C PHE A 17 -1.80 16.90 -7.26
N LYS A 18 -1.67 15.96 -8.20
CA LYS A 18 -1.03 16.17 -9.51
C LYS A 18 -1.91 16.96 -10.48
N LEU A 19 -3.21 16.88 -10.30
CA LEU A 19 -4.20 17.54 -11.16
C LEU A 19 -4.95 18.61 -10.33
N SER A 20 -5.14 19.76 -10.97
CA SER A 20 -6.09 20.72 -10.43
C SER A 20 -7.51 20.15 -10.49
N ARG A 21 -8.42 20.71 -9.68
CA ARG A 21 -9.85 20.35 -9.75
C ARG A 21 -10.42 20.51 -11.17
N GLU A 22 -10.02 21.57 -11.87
CA GLU A 22 -10.46 21.86 -13.24
C GLU A 22 -9.95 20.83 -14.25
N ASP A 23 -8.69 20.40 -14.11
CA ASP A 23 -8.11 19.37 -14.97
C ASP A 23 -8.78 18.01 -14.76
N ALA A 24 -9.08 17.65 -13.51
CA ALA A 24 -9.80 16.44 -13.16
C ALA A 24 -11.22 16.44 -13.74
N ILE A 25 -11.96 17.54 -13.63
CA ILE A 25 -13.28 17.72 -14.22
C ILE A 25 -13.20 17.59 -15.74
N ASN A 26 -12.22 18.21 -16.38
CA ASN A 26 -12.04 18.16 -17.84
C ASN A 26 -11.65 16.76 -18.32
N ALA A 27 -10.81 16.04 -17.59
CA ALA A 27 -10.45 14.65 -17.87
C ALA A 27 -11.68 13.74 -17.79
N LEU A 28 -12.50 13.91 -16.76
CA LEU A 28 -13.73 13.15 -16.58
C LEU A 28 -14.75 13.43 -17.67
N ARG A 29 -14.98 14.70 -18.03
CA ARG A 29 -15.85 15.08 -19.15
C ARG A 29 -15.40 14.43 -20.46
N ARG A 30 -14.10 14.38 -20.74
CA ARG A 30 -13.55 13.70 -21.93
C ARG A 30 -13.79 12.20 -21.88
N HIS A 31 -13.61 11.57 -20.71
CA HIS A 31 -13.84 10.13 -20.53
C HIS A 31 -15.31 9.74 -20.77
N TYR A 32 -16.25 10.57 -20.35
CA TYR A 32 -17.69 10.30 -20.50
C TYR A 32 -18.26 10.67 -21.87
N LYS A 33 -17.66 11.60 -22.59
CA LYS A 33 -18.14 12.05 -23.92
C LYS A 33 -18.24 10.90 -24.94
N ASN A 34 -17.49 9.83 -24.76
CA ASN A 34 -17.44 8.70 -25.69
C ASN A 34 -18.20 7.45 -25.20
N LYS A 35 -19.04 7.57 -24.15
CA LYS A 35 -19.81 6.44 -23.60
C LYS A 35 -21.31 6.65 -23.73
N PRO A 36 -21.95 6.17 -24.83
CA PRO A 36 -23.38 6.45 -25.14
C PRO A 36 -24.36 5.77 -24.17
N PHE A 37 -23.93 4.80 -23.38
CA PHE A 37 -24.79 4.04 -22.45
C PHE A 37 -24.67 4.47 -20.98
N LEU A 38 -24.09 5.64 -20.70
CA LEU A 38 -24.05 6.13 -19.33
C LEU A 38 -25.46 6.59 -18.89
N PRO A 39 -25.93 6.18 -17.70
CA PRO A 39 -27.17 6.69 -17.14
C PRO A 39 -27.11 8.22 -17.04
N ARG A 40 -28.22 8.89 -17.42
CA ARG A 40 -28.33 10.37 -17.41
C ARG A 40 -27.98 10.98 -16.02
N ALA A 41 -28.14 10.22 -14.96
CA ALA A 41 -27.76 10.63 -13.61
C ALA A 41 -26.25 10.93 -13.46
N PHE A 42 -25.37 10.26 -14.23
CA PHE A 42 -23.91 10.47 -14.20
C PHE A 42 -23.43 11.55 -15.18
N SER A 43 -24.27 11.91 -16.17
CA SER A 43 -23.96 12.98 -17.13
C SER A 43 -24.42 14.36 -16.65
N ALA A 44 -25.10 14.44 -15.51
CA ALA A 44 -25.59 15.69 -14.96
C ALA A 44 -24.41 16.58 -14.56
N GLN A 45 -24.28 17.72 -15.21
CA GLN A 45 -23.25 18.74 -14.98
C GLN A 45 -23.09 19.07 -13.50
N ASN A 46 -24.18 19.04 -12.74
CA ASN A 46 -24.25 19.29 -11.30
C ASN A 46 -23.50 18.24 -10.43
N GLN A 47 -23.28 17.01 -10.91
CA GLN A 47 -22.52 16.01 -10.17
C GLN A 47 -21.02 16.14 -10.43
N ILE A 48 -20.63 16.43 -11.66
CA ILE A 48 -19.23 16.67 -12.05
C ILE A 48 -18.68 17.91 -11.33
N GLU A 49 -19.53 18.94 -11.15
CA GLU A 49 -19.15 20.18 -10.43
C GLU A 49 -18.99 19.99 -8.91
N LYS A 50 -19.56 18.92 -8.35
CA LYS A 50 -19.41 18.56 -6.93
C LYS A 50 -18.14 17.78 -6.60
N ILE A 51 -17.38 17.36 -7.62
CA ILE A 51 -16.13 16.64 -7.42
C ILE A 51 -15.17 17.52 -6.64
N GLN A 52 -14.76 17.02 -5.48
CA GLN A 52 -13.79 17.67 -4.65
C GLN A 52 -12.73 16.65 -4.24
N GLY A 53 -11.47 16.99 -4.45
CA GLY A 53 -10.38 16.16 -3.96
C GLY A 53 -10.32 16.22 -2.43
N VAL A 54 -10.04 15.09 -1.82
CA VAL A 54 -9.94 14.94 -0.37
C VAL A 54 -8.54 14.48 -0.01
N TYR A 55 -7.91 15.15 0.93
CA TYR A 55 -6.72 14.65 1.60
C TYR A 55 -7.13 13.76 2.75
N VAL A 56 -6.61 12.54 2.77
CA VAL A 56 -6.85 11.55 3.81
C VAL A 56 -5.62 11.46 4.71
N PRO A 57 -5.80 11.35 6.03
CA PRO A 57 -4.71 11.20 6.98
C PRO A 57 -4.11 9.80 6.94
N PHE A 58 -2.78 9.73 7.01
CA PHE A 58 -2.02 8.51 7.10
C PHE A 58 -0.95 8.59 8.19
N TRP A 59 -0.74 7.49 8.89
CA TRP A 59 0.47 7.25 9.65
C TRP A 59 1.48 6.55 8.77
N MET A 60 2.70 7.07 8.71
CA MET A 60 3.80 6.53 7.95
C MET A 60 4.87 6.00 8.90
N PHE A 61 5.11 4.72 8.87
CA PHE A 61 6.01 4.03 9.79
C PHE A 61 7.35 3.76 9.13
N ASP A 62 8.42 4.14 9.84
CA ASP A 62 9.77 3.72 9.52
C ASP A 62 10.16 2.56 10.42
N GLY A 63 11.09 1.73 9.97
CA GLY A 63 11.60 0.62 10.78
C GLY A 63 12.56 -0.28 10.03
N GLU A 64 12.89 -1.38 10.66
CA GLU A 64 13.71 -2.44 10.11
C GLU A 64 13.07 -3.79 10.46
N ALA A 65 13.09 -4.72 9.54
CA ALA A 65 12.66 -6.09 9.78
C ALA A 65 13.76 -7.07 9.47
N GLU A 66 13.99 -8.02 10.37
CA GLU A 66 14.86 -9.17 10.20
C GLU A 66 13.98 -10.41 10.02
N GLY A 67 14.12 -11.10 8.89
CA GLY A 67 13.40 -12.33 8.60
C GLY A 67 14.29 -13.56 8.64
N HIS A 68 13.76 -14.62 9.20
CA HIS A 68 14.36 -15.96 9.22
C HIS A 68 13.33 -16.98 8.79
N THR A 69 13.62 -17.72 7.71
CA THR A 69 12.66 -18.68 7.15
C THR A 69 13.32 -20.02 6.84
N ARG A 70 12.55 -21.09 7.03
CA ARG A 70 12.93 -22.45 6.70
C ARG A 70 11.87 -23.09 5.82
N TYR A 71 12.32 -23.75 4.75
CA TYR A 71 11.45 -24.43 3.79
C TYR A 71 11.88 -25.88 3.64
N ASP A 72 10.88 -26.77 3.44
CA ASP A 72 11.09 -28.10 2.86
C ASP A 72 10.87 -27.99 1.37
N ALA A 73 11.83 -28.46 0.59
CA ALA A 73 11.73 -28.43 -0.86
C ALA A 73 12.06 -29.78 -1.47
N THR A 74 11.51 -30.05 -2.65
CA THR A 74 11.80 -31.28 -3.38
C THR A 74 12.22 -30.97 -4.81
N ARG A 75 13.02 -31.88 -5.37
CA ARG A 75 13.35 -31.92 -6.81
C ARG A 75 13.26 -33.33 -7.28
N SER A 76 12.43 -33.58 -8.27
CA SER A 76 12.21 -34.90 -8.87
C SER A 76 12.82 -34.97 -10.25
N ARG A 77 13.40 -36.13 -10.56
CA ARG A 77 13.91 -36.44 -11.89
C ARG A 77 13.37 -37.79 -12.31
N VAL A 78 12.86 -37.86 -13.54
CA VAL A 78 12.35 -39.09 -14.14
C VAL A 78 13.35 -39.56 -15.18
N PHE A 79 13.72 -40.81 -15.12
CA PHE A 79 14.61 -41.44 -16.12
C PHE A 79 14.19 -42.89 -16.36
N ARG A 80 14.55 -43.42 -17.53
CA ARG A 80 14.28 -44.81 -17.88
C ARG A 80 15.51 -45.66 -17.67
N THR A 81 15.30 -46.87 -17.12
CA THR A 81 16.32 -47.90 -16.97
C THR A 81 15.71 -49.24 -17.48
N GLY A 82 16.05 -49.62 -18.70
CA GLY A 82 15.37 -50.71 -19.38
C GLY A 82 13.89 -50.42 -19.61
N ASP A 83 13.02 -51.34 -19.17
CA ASP A 83 11.55 -51.20 -19.28
C ASP A 83 10.92 -50.42 -18.12
N TRP A 84 11.73 -49.92 -17.18
CA TRP A 84 11.27 -49.24 -15.99
C TRP A 84 11.43 -47.72 -16.12
N GLU A 85 10.38 -46.98 -15.73
CA GLU A 85 10.44 -45.58 -15.49
C GLU A 85 10.69 -45.33 -13.98
N VAL A 86 11.79 -44.67 -13.66
CA VAL A 86 12.22 -44.44 -12.30
C VAL A 86 12.11 -42.96 -12.01
N THR A 87 11.37 -42.63 -10.95
CA THR A 87 11.33 -41.25 -10.39
C THR A 87 12.22 -41.20 -9.15
N LYS A 88 13.22 -40.32 -9.19
CA LYS A 88 14.07 -40.00 -8.03
C LYS A 88 13.68 -38.64 -7.50
N THR A 89 13.29 -38.57 -6.22
CA THR A 89 12.97 -37.30 -5.54
C THR A 89 14.03 -37.02 -4.47
N ASP A 90 14.71 -35.89 -4.63
CA ASP A 90 15.67 -35.39 -3.66
C ASP A 90 14.92 -34.39 -2.75
N HIS A 91 15.17 -34.48 -1.44
CA HIS A 91 14.58 -33.59 -0.41
C HIS A 91 15.62 -32.63 0.10
N PHE A 92 15.23 -31.39 0.31
CA PHE A 92 16.10 -30.30 0.76
C PHE A 92 15.45 -29.52 1.90
N GLU A 93 16.26 -29.15 2.88
CA GLU A 93 15.92 -28.10 3.83
C GLU A 93 16.65 -26.82 3.40
N ILE A 94 15.89 -25.73 3.27
CA ILE A 94 16.41 -24.46 2.80
C ILE A 94 16.18 -23.41 3.86
N CYS A 95 17.24 -22.74 4.28
CA CYS A 95 17.16 -21.58 5.17
C CYS A 95 17.40 -20.30 4.38
N ARG A 96 16.64 -19.24 4.72
CA ARG A 96 16.84 -17.89 4.21
C ARG A 96 16.75 -16.91 5.35
N ASP A 97 17.75 -16.03 5.40
CA ASP A 97 17.86 -14.97 6.37
C ASP A 97 18.09 -13.65 5.64
N GLY A 98 17.55 -12.57 6.17
CA GLY A 98 17.78 -11.25 5.62
C GLY A 98 17.18 -10.15 6.47
N SER A 99 17.69 -8.94 6.30
CA SER A 99 17.14 -7.73 6.88
C SER A 99 16.72 -6.76 5.80
N MET A 100 15.71 -5.98 6.09
CA MET A 100 15.15 -4.98 5.18
C MET A 100 14.75 -3.73 5.96
N PRO A 101 15.29 -2.54 5.59
CA PRO A 101 14.78 -1.28 6.11
C PRO A 101 13.44 -0.97 5.46
N PHE A 102 12.57 -0.33 6.22
CA PHE A 102 11.29 0.19 5.78
C PHE A 102 11.23 1.68 6.02
N GLU A 103 10.82 2.41 5.02
CA GLU A 103 10.62 3.85 5.09
C GLU A 103 9.20 4.19 4.64
N LYS A 104 8.51 4.95 5.47
CA LYS A 104 7.19 5.51 5.17
C LYS A 104 6.14 4.45 4.77
N VAL A 105 6.10 3.33 5.51
CA VAL A 105 5.04 2.33 5.33
C VAL A 105 3.71 2.97 5.73
N PRO A 106 2.78 3.18 4.78
CA PRO A 106 1.57 3.91 5.03
C PRO A 106 0.55 3.04 5.74
N VAL A 107 -0.17 3.59 6.68
CA VAL A 107 -1.39 3.02 7.25
C VAL A 107 -2.40 4.13 7.37
N ASP A 108 -3.58 3.90 6.82
CA ASP A 108 -4.70 4.80 6.88
C ASP A 108 -5.09 5.12 8.35
N ALA A 109 -5.31 6.39 8.61
CA ALA A 109 -5.62 6.93 9.93
C ALA A 109 -7.06 7.46 10.03
N SER A 110 -7.95 7.05 9.10
CA SER A 110 -9.35 7.47 9.06
C SER A 110 -10.30 6.27 9.04
N SER A 111 -11.21 6.23 10.00
CA SER A 111 -12.28 5.22 10.03
C SER A 111 -13.39 5.47 8.99
N ARG A 112 -13.35 6.61 8.31
CA ARG A 112 -14.39 7.02 7.35
C ARG A 112 -14.24 6.37 5.98
N MET A 113 -13.03 5.92 5.66
CA MET A 113 -12.72 5.29 4.39
C MET A 113 -12.49 3.79 4.62
N PRO A 114 -13.10 2.89 3.83
CA PRO A 114 -12.81 1.47 3.94
C PRO A 114 -11.34 1.19 3.62
N ASP A 115 -10.65 0.45 4.48
CA ASP A 115 -9.23 0.06 4.33
C ASP A 115 -8.92 -0.52 2.95
N ALA A 116 -9.81 -1.39 2.43
CA ALA A 116 -9.64 -2.00 1.11
C ALA A 116 -9.59 -0.98 -0.04
N HIS A 117 -10.27 0.17 0.11
CA HIS A 117 -10.20 1.26 -0.87
C HIS A 117 -8.86 1.98 -0.77
N MET A 118 -8.37 2.22 0.46
CA MET A 118 -7.11 2.90 0.67
C MET A 118 -5.92 2.04 0.22
N ASP A 119 -5.96 0.74 0.45
CA ASP A 119 -4.96 -0.22 -0.04
C ASP A 119 -4.94 -0.31 -1.58
N SER A 120 -6.08 -0.09 -2.24
CA SER A 120 -6.18 -0.13 -3.71
C SER A 120 -5.57 1.09 -4.42
N ILE A 121 -5.33 2.19 -3.70
CA ILE A 121 -4.74 3.42 -4.24
C ILE A 121 -3.21 3.33 -4.31
N GLU A 122 -2.64 2.44 -3.52
CA GLU A 122 -1.20 2.20 -3.52
C GLU A 122 -0.74 1.50 -4.82
N PRO A 123 0.49 1.77 -5.31
CA PRO A 123 1.53 2.55 -4.64
C PRO A 123 1.47 4.05 -4.95
N TYR A 124 1.64 4.86 -3.91
CA TYR A 124 1.93 6.29 -4.10
C TYR A 124 3.42 6.51 -4.43
N ASP A 125 3.72 7.56 -5.18
CA ASP A 125 5.09 8.00 -5.37
C ASP A 125 5.55 8.85 -4.17
N TYR A 126 6.09 8.19 -3.16
CA TYR A 126 6.54 8.86 -1.93
C TYR A 126 7.76 9.77 -2.12
N ALA A 127 8.44 9.71 -3.28
CA ALA A 127 9.48 10.68 -3.61
C ALA A 127 8.93 12.09 -3.83
N GLU A 128 7.63 12.20 -4.13
CA GLU A 128 6.94 13.48 -4.29
C GLU A 128 6.39 14.07 -2.98
N LEU A 129 6.55 13.41 -1.84
CA LEU A 129 6.18 13.96 -0.53
C LEU A 129 6.90 15.27 -0.27
N LYS A 130 6.14 16.26 0.17
CA LYS A 130 6.64 17.58 0.55
C LYS A 130 6.41 17.82 2.05
N PRO A 131 7.25 18.62 2.69
CA PRO A 131 6.93 19.14 4.02
C PRO A 131 5.56 19.82 3.99
N PHE A 132 4.75 19.56 5.01
CA PHE A 132 3.39 20.09 5.05
C PHE A 132 3.37 21.62 5.06
N SER A 133 2.55 22.17 4.18
CA SER A 133 2.17 23.58 4.17
C SER A 133 0.68 23.71 3.92
N SER A 134 0.02 24.63 4.64
CA SER A 134 -1.39 24.93 4.39
C SER A 134 -1.67 25.47 2.99
N ALA A 135 -0.63 25.87 2.25
CA ALA A 135 -0.74 26.33 0.86
C ALA A 135 -1.20 25.21 -0.09
N TYR A 136 -1.08 23.92 0.30
CA TYR A 136 -1.55 22.79 -0.50
C TYR A 136 -3.04 22.47 -0.33
N LEU A 137 -3.71 23.07 0.67
CA LEU A 137 -5.10 22.75 1.00
C LEU A 137 -6.17 23.56 0.24
N PRO A 138 -5.93 24.79 -0.28
CA PRO A 138 -6.96 25.55 -0.95
C PRO A 138 -7.60 24.78 -2.12
N GLY A 139 -8.94 24.69 -2.11
CA GLY A 139 -9.71 23.96 -3.13
C GLY A 139 -9.93 22.48 -2.84
N PHE A 140 -9.33 21.94 -1.79
CA PHE A 140 -9.45 20.54 -1.37
C PHE A 140 -10.07 20.43 0.02
N LEU A 141 -10.72 19.31 0.31
CA LEU A 141 -11.05 18.92 1.67
C LEU A 141 -9.84 18.22 2.29
N ALA A 142 -9.71 18.30 3.61
CA ALA A 142 -8.73 17.54 4.35
C ALA A 142 -9.39 16.94 5.59
N ASP A 143 -9.36 15.62 5.68
CA ASP A 143 -9.83 14.91 6.86
C ASP A 143 -8.76 14.93 7.96
N LYS A 144 -9.23 14.88 9.21
CA LYS A 144 -8.38 14.70 10.38
C LYS A 144 -8.32 13.21 10.67
N TYR A 145 -7.18 12.77 11.24
CA TYR A 145 -7.12 11.42 11.77
C TYR A 145 -8.12 11.23 12.92
N ASP A 146 -8.74 10.08 12.95
CA ASP A 146 -9.62 9.60 14.03
C ASP A 146 -9.18 8.22 14.54
N VAL A 147 -8.17 7.60 13.90
CA VAL A 147 -7.52 6.37 14.34
C VAL A 147 -6.13 6.73 14.88
N PRO A 148 -5.85 6.47 16.18
CA PRO A 148 -4.57 6.79 16.77
C PRO A 148 -3.44 5.88 16.26
N VAL A 149 -2.18 6.35 16.37
CA VAL A 149 -0.98 5.60 15.95
C VAL A 149 -0.96 4.18 16.50
N ALA A 150 -1.27 4.01 17.79
CA ALA A 150 -1.21 2.71 18.47
C ALA A 150 -2.12 1.65 17.81
N ASP A 151 -3.27 2.06 17.29
CA ASP A 151 -4.21 1.15 16.63
C ASP A 151 -3.77 0.77 15.22
N CYS A 152 -2.88 1.57 14.61
CA CYS A 152 -2.32 1.35 13.28
C CYS A 152 -1.02 0.52 13.28
N GLU A 153 -0.35 0.40 14.43
CA GLU A 153 0.95 -0.29 14.54
C GLU A 153 0.90 -1.75 14.09
N SER A 154 -0.15 -2.48 14.47
CA SER A 154 -0.28 -3.90 14.09
C SER A 154 -0.43 -4.10 12.59
N ARG A 155 -1.10 -3.18 11.90
CA ARG A 155 -1.25 -3.22 10.43
C ARG A 155 0.08 -2.89 9.73
N ALA A 156 0.84 -1.93 10.26
CA ALA A 156 2.17 -1.61 9.76
C ALA A 156 3.11 -2.82 9.91
N ASP A 157 3.12 -3.42 11.09
CA ASP A 157 3.93 -4.61 11.41
C ASP A 157 3.60 -5.78 10.46
N GLU A 158 2.32 -6.03 10.20
CA GLU A 158 1.89 -7.11 9.31
C GLU A 158 2.33 -6.86 7.85
N ARG A 159 2.24 -5.62 7.37
CA ARG A 159 2.75 -5.23 6.05
C ARG A 159 4.25 -5.44 5.93
N CYS A 160 5.03 -5.02 6.94
CA CYS A 160 6.47 -5.23 6.97
C CYS A 160 6.81 -6.72 7.00
N ARG A 161 6.14 -7.48 7.87
CA ARG A 161 6.32 -8.94 8.01
C ARG A 161 6.07 -9.66 6.68
N LYS A 162 4.93 -9.40 6.06
CA LYS A 162 4.58 -9.98 4.76
C LYS A 162 5.62 -9.66 3.69
N THR A 163 6.04 -8.40 3.61
CA THR A 163 7.01 -7.95 2.59
C THR A 163 8.36 -8.67 2.73
N VAL A 164 8.87 -8.83 3.95
CA VAL A 164 10.13 -9.56 4.20
C VAL A 164 9.98 -11.03 3.85
N LEU A 165 8.90 -11.67 4.29
CA LEU A 165 8.66 -13.09 3.99
C LEU A 165 8.51 -13.34 2.48
N ASP A 166 7.80 -12.48 1.77
CA ASP A 166 7.67 -12.54 0.32
C ASP A 166 9.03 -12.33 -0.38
N ALA A 167 9.84 -11.40 0.10
CA ALA A 167 11.18 -11.17 -0.44
C ALA A 167 12.10 -12.38 -0.25
N LEU A 168 12.12 -12.98 0.94
CA LEU A 168 12.88 -14.20 1.23
C LEU A 168 12.39 -15.37 0.40
N GLY A 169 11.06 -15.54 0.28
CA GLY A 169 10.46 -16.60 -0.52
C GLY A 169 10.84 -16.55 -2.00
N ARG A 170 10.93 -15.35 -2.58
CA ARG A 170 11.37 -15.15 -3.98
C ARG A 170 12.82 -15.59 -4.23
N THR A 171 13.65 -15.67 -3.20
CA THR A 171 15.03 -16.15 -3.32
C THR A 171 15.12 -17.67 -3.41
N VAL A 172 14.03 -18.39 -3.13
CA VAL A 172 13.96 -19.84 -3.20
C VAL A 172 13.50 -20.24 -4.60
N SER A 173 14.40 -20.79 -5.39
CA SER A 173 14.13 -21.18 -6.77
C SER A 173 14.81 -22.50 -7.14
N GLY A 174 14.34 -23.14 -8.23
CA GLY A 174 14.95 -24.35 -8.77
C GLY A 174 14.49 -25.64 -8.08
N TYR A 175 13.36 -25.63 -7.41
CA TYR A 175 12.70 -26.78 -6.79
C TYR A 175 11.32 -26.99 -7.39
N ASP A 176 10.85 -28.26 -7.40
CA ASP A 176 9.52 -28.59 -7.92
C ASP A 176 8.44 -28.25 -6.89
N THR A 177 8.76 -28.44 -5.60
CA THR A 177 7.91 -28.01 -4.49
C THR A 177 8.74 -27.24 -3.48
N CYS A 178 8.10 -26.29 -2.81
CA CYS A 178 8.71 -25.53 -1.72
C CYS A 178 7.61 -25.15 -0.70
N ILE A 179 7.72 -25.68 0.51
CA ILE A 179 6.73 -25.53 1.56
C ILE A 179 7.38 -24.85 2.77
N PRO A 180 6.89 -23.69 3.24
CA PRO A 180 7.42 -23.05 4.43
C PRO A 180 7.14 -23.90 5.68
N ARG A 181 8.17 -24.09 6.53
CA ARG A 181 8.10 -24.84 7.80
C ARG A 181 8.15 -23.93 8.99
N ALA A 182 9.02 -22.93 8.93
CA ALA A 182 9.16 -21.96 9.99
C ALA A 182 9.40 -20.58 9.37
N GLN A 183 8.77 -19.58 9.96
CA GLN A 183 8.91 -18.18 9.57
C GLN A 183 8.94 -17.34 10.84
N ASP A 184 10.05 -16.67 11.08
CA ASP A 184 10.22 -15.71 12.17
C ASP A 184 10.58 -14.36 11.59
N VAL A 185 9.94 -13.30 12.06
CA VAL A 185 10.25 -11.93 11.68
C VAL A 185 10.28 -11.05 12.90
N ARG A 186 11.41 -10.43 13.12
CA ARG A 186 11.64 -9.46 14.18
C ARG A 186 11.56 -8.06 13.60
N LEU A 187 10.75 -7.22 14.20
CA LEU A 187 10.54 -5.85 13.78
C LEU A 187 11.18 -4.90 14.80
N ARG A 188 11.93 -3.94 14.29
CA ARG A 188 12.42 -2.80 15.06
C ARG A 188 11.77 -1.54 14.53
N ARG A 189 10.83 -1.00 15.29
CA ARG A 189 10.10 0.21 14.93
C ARG A 189 11.00 1.43 15.01
N GLY A 190 10.88 2.32 14.04
CA GLY A 190 11.56 3.58 13.94
C GLY A 190 10.65 4.77 14.25
N LYS A 191 10.72 5.80 13.40
CA LYS A 191 9.88 6.99 13.51
C LYS A 191 8.50 6.76 12.91
N VAL A 192 7.54 7.53 13.40
CA VAL A 192 6.20 7.60 12.80
C VAL A 192 5.95 9.05 12.39
N HIS A 193 5.47 9.23 11.17
CA HIS A 193 5.15 10.52 10.59
C HIS A 193 3.67 10.61 10.27
N TYR A 194 3.11 11.78 10.44
CA TYR A 194 1.73 12.08 10.03
C TYR A 194 1.75 12.72 8.64
N ALA A 195 1.02 12.13 7.69
CA ALA A 195 0.96 12.63 6.31
C ALA A 195 -0.48 12.78 5.81
N LEU A 196 -0.66 13.70 4.88
CA LEU A 196 -1.88 13.84 4.10
C LEU A 196 -1.64 13.34 2.68
N LEU A 197 -2.39 12.33 2.28
CA LEU A 197 -2.32 11.76 0.93
C LEU A 197 -3.62 12.03 0.16
N PRO A 198 -3.53 12.24 -1.18
CA PRO A 198 -4.71 12.49 -1.98
C PRO A 198 -5.54 11.20 -2.11
N ALA A 199 -6.82 11.25 -1.73
CA ALA A 199 -7.74 10.18 -2.06
C ALA A 199 -8.10 10.23 -3.56
N PRO A 200 -8.38 9.08 -4.21
CA PRO A 200 -8.92 9.10 -5.55
C PRO A 200 -10.26 9.83 -5.54
N LEU A 201 -10.53 10.52 -6.64
CA LEU A 201 -11.83 11.13 -6.85
C LEU A 201 -12.88 10.02 -6.96
N HIS A 202 -13.66 9.83 -5.91
CA HIS A 202 -14.86 9.00 -5.98
C HIS A 202 -16.03 9.82 -6.52
N LEU A 203 -16.72 9.24 -7.48
CA LEU A 203 -17.97 9.71 -8.05
C LEU A 203 -19.15 9.21 -7.21
#